data_92c07a0ba7e85093199a1f34d926bad6
#
_entry.id   92c07a0ba7e85093199a1f34d926bad6
#
_cell.length_a   1.000
_cell.length_b   1.000
_cell.length_c   1.000
_cell.angle_alpha   90.00
_cell.angle_beta   90.00
_cell.angle_gamma   90.00
#
_symmetry.space_group_name_H-M   'P 1'
#
loop_
_entity.id
_entity.type
_entity.pdbx_description
1 polymer ?
#
loop_
_entity_poly.entity_id
_entity_poly.type
_entity_poly.pdbx_seq_one_letter_code
_entity_poly.pdbx_strand_id
1 'polypeptide(L)'
;MVTGVQTCALPIYTMEKRPVILVVMDGIGIREDKKNNAVALANKPTLDKLWAECPHTQLRAHGLAVGLPTDSDMGNSEVGHNALGCGQIYSQGAKLVNENIESGEIFNSKTWKDLAENAKGNKMHFIGLLSDGNVHSNISHLKALIKESKNEGIKEVRVHALLDGRDVPATSALEYVNDIESFMAELNDDNFHACIASGGGRMQITMDRYEADWSMVERGWKIHVMGEGRQFASTTEAIETYRKELNVVDQDLPGFVIAKDGAPVGTIDDGDSVVLFNFRGDRAQEISLAFDGDASFDKFDRVKVPNVKFAGMLQYDADLQIPKNYLTEPPKIKYTLTEELCKHGIREYAISETQKYGHVTYFWNGNRSEKFDESLETYVEIPSDVVPFEQRPWMKAAEITDKLCEAIESGNYDFIRTNYPNGDMVGHTGSLPATIIGVESVDLELARVIESVNKVNGILLVTADHGNADDESKTSHTLAPVPFIVYNAECELKEGEDLGLSNVAATVCDFLGLEPNEHWKDRKSVV
;
A
#
# COMPACT_ATOMS: atom_id res chain seq x y z
N MET A 1 -7.51 -19.76 74.24
CA MET A 1 -7.50 -18.44 73.58
C MET A 1 -7.02 -18.63 72.16
N VAL A 2 -7.95 -18.66 71.23
CA VAL A 2 -7.63 -18.77 69.80
C VAL A 2 -7.97 -17.40 69.21
N THR A 3 -6.93 -16.67 68.82
CA THR A 3 -7.08 -15.38 68.15
C THR A 3 -7.39 -15.61 66.65
N GLY A 4 -8.63 -15.34 66.26
CA GLY A 4 -9.04 -15.32 64.88
C GLY A 4 -8.40 -14.12 64.14
N VAL A 5 -7.63 -14.42 63.12
CA VAL A 5 -7.17 -13.41 62.11
C VAL A 5 -8.32 -13.21 61.13
N GLN A 6 -9.01 -12.07 61.25
CA GLN A 6 -9.94 -11.62 60.23
C GLN A 6 -9.12 -11.07 59.04
N THR A 7 -9.06 -11.85 57.96
CA THR A 7 -8.60 -11.33 56.68
C THR A 7 -9.68 -10.42 56.10
N CYS A 8 -9.49 -9.11 56.16
CA CYS A 8 -10.24 -8.16 55.36
C CYS A 8 -9.90 -8.41 53.88
N ALA A 9 -10.80 -9.12 53.19
CA ALA A 9 -10.80 -9.09 51.75
C ALA A 9 -11.20 -7.66 51.33
N LEU A 10 -10.28 -6.94 50.73
CA LEU A 10 -10.59 -5.69 50.03
C LEU A 10 -11.62 -6.02 48.96
N PRO A 11 -12.66 -5.20 48.75
CA PRO A 11 -13.59 -5.42 47.66
C PRO A 11 -12.79 -5.38 46.35
N ILE A 12 -12.86 -6.48 45.61
CA ILE A 12 -12.44 -6.50 44.20
C ILE A 12 -13.35 -5.49 43.50
N TYR A 13 -12.83 -4.27 43.27
CA TYR A 13 -13.47 -3.36 42.34
C TYR A 13 -13.48 -4.08 40.99
N THR A 14 -14.61 -4.63 40.60
CA THR A 14 -14.89 -4.96 39.20
C THR A 14 -14.88 -3.61 38.49
N MET A 15 -13.78 -3.28 37.80
CA MET A 15 -13.76 -2.15 36.88
C MET A 15 -14.90 -2.41 35.88
N GLU A 16 -15.87 -1.50 35.84
CA GLU A 16 -16.91 -1.54 34.80
C GLU A 16 -16.17 -1.60 33.46
N LYS A 17 -16.45 -2.63 32.67
CA LYS A 17 -15.90 -2.76 31.32
C LYS A 17 -16.36 -1.59 30.48
N ARG A 18 -15.45 -0.72 30.14
CA ARG A 18 -15.68 0.44 29.28
C ARG A 18 -15.37 0.03 27.83
N PRO A 19 -16.25 0.27 26.85
CA PRO A 19 -15.92 0.00 25.45
C PRO A 19 -14.80 0.92 24.99
N VAL A 20 -13.90 0.37 24.18
CA VAL A 20 -12.82 1.11 23.52
C VAL A 20 -13.18 1.32 22.07
N ILE A 21 -13.15 2.56 21.63
CA ILE A 21 -13.50 2.99 20.27
C ILE A 21 -12.25 3.56 19.62
N LEU A 22 -11.88 3.04 18.45
CA LEU A 22 -10.78 3.55 17.63
C LEU A 22 -11.31 4.16 16.36
N VAL A 23 -11.04 5.44 16.16
CA VAL A 23 -11.32 6.17 14.93
C VAL A 23 -10.03 6.41 14.17
N VAL A 24 -9.94 5.88 12.96
CA VAL A 24 -8.85 6.15 12.02
C VAL A 24 -9.33 7.20 11.02
N MET A 25 -8.70 8.37 11.04
CA MET A 25 -8.93 9.45 10.08
C MET A 25 -7.94 9.29 8.93
N ASP A 26 -8.35 8.57 7.88
CA ASP A 26 -7.46 8.21 6.78
C ASP A 26 -6.84 9.43 6.10
N GLY A 27 -5.52 9.42 5.94
CA GLY A 27 -4.80 10.48 5.26
C GLY A 27 -4.57 11.78 6.06
N ILE A 28 -4.88 11.81 7.36
CA ILE A 28 -4.70 13.01 8.20
C ILE A 28 -3.32 13.03 8.83
N GLY A 29 -2.37 13.65 8.14
CA GLY A 29 -1.02 13.91 8.64
C GLY A 29 -0.89 15.21 9.43
N ILE A 30 0.16 15.31 10.23
CA ILE A 30 0.52 16.53 10.98
C ILE A 30 1.67 17.23 10.28
N ARG A 31 1.44 18.48 9.85
CA ARG A 31 2.46 19.38 9.28
C ARG A 31 2.20 20.81 9.72
N GLU A 32 3.24 21.52 10.14
CA GLU A 32 3.12 22.91 10.64
C GLU A 32 2.86 23.91 9.52
N ASP A 33 3.45 23.69 8.33
CA ASP A 33 3.26 24.58 7.19
C ASP A 33 1.81 24.52 6.70
N LYS A 34 1.16 25.68 6.62
CA LYS A 34 -0.24 25.82 6.19
C LYS A 34 -0.41 25.85 4.67
N LYS A 35 0.67 26.05 3.93
CA LYS A 35 0.60 26.09 2.47
C LYS A 35 0.19 24.73 1.91
N ASN A 36 -0.89 24.70 1.14
CA ASN A 36 -1.49 23.49 0.58
C ASN A 36 -1.83 22.39 1.64
N ASN A 37 -2.06 22.78 2.88
CA ASN A 37 -2.34 21.89 3.98
C ASN A 37 -3.82 21.96 4.34
N ALA A 38 -4.61 21.02 3.80
CA ALA A 38 -6.04 20.98 4.05
C ALA A 38 -6.37 20.73 5.53
N VAL A 39 -5.55 19.96 6.24
CA VAL A 39 -5.73 19.69 7.67
C VAL A 39 -5.57 20.97 8.49
N ALA A 40 -4.54 21.76 8.22
CA ALA A 40 -4.28 23.01 8.93
C ALA A 40 -5.26 24.14 8.58
N LEU A 41 -5.82 24.12 7.36
CA LEU A 41 -6.75 25.13 6.85
C LEU A 41 -8.21 24.83 7.17
N ALA A 42 -8.56 23.59 7.46
CA ALA A 42 -9.92 23.17 7.77
C ALA A 42 -10.40 23.77 9.11
N ASN A 43 -11.68 24.11 9.13
CA ASN A 43 -12.39 24.45 10.37
C ASN A 43 -12.78 23.15 11.09
N LYS A 44 -11.94 22.74 12.05
CA LYS A 44 -12.05 21.46 12.75
C LYS A 44 -12.07 21.62 14.28
N PRO A 45 -13.11 22.28 14.81
CA PRO A 45 -13.16 22.64 16.23
C PRO A 45 -13.12 21.43 17.17
N THR A 46 -13.64 20.28 16.75
CA THR A 46 -13.63 19.06 17.57
C THR A 46 -12.22 18.51 17.70
N LEU A 47 -11.51 18.35 16.60
CA LEU A 47 -10.15 17.85 16.58
C LEU A 47 -9.18 18.81 17.28
N ASP A 48 -9.34 20.12 17.03
CA ASP A 48 -8.54 21.16 17.70
C ASP A 48 -8.73 21.14 19.22
N LYS A 49 -9.97 20.94 19.70
CA LYS A 49 -10.28 20.81 21.12
C LYS A 49 -9.68 19.55 21.72
N LEU A 50 -9.83 18.40 21.04
CA LEU A 50 -9.24 17.15 21.49
C LEU A 50 -7.71 17.27 21.61
N TRP A 51 -7.07 17.88 20.62
CA TRP A 51 -5.61 18.10 20.64
C TRP A 51 -5.17 19.02 21.78
N ALA A 52 -5.95 20.06 22.08
CA ALA A 52 -5.61 21.02 23.13
C ALA A 52 -5.86 20.51 24.57
N GLU A 53 -6.89 19.67 24.76
CA GLU A 53 -7.40 19.32 26.09
C GLU A 53 -7.12 17.86 26.51
N CYS A 54 -6.84 16.96 25.54
CA CYS A 54 -6.69 15.54 25.81
C CYS A 54 -5.22 15.09 25.75
N PRO A 55 -4.87 13.98 26.43
CA PRO A 55 -3.59 13.33 26.21
C PRO A 55 -3.39 13.01 24.72
N HIS A 56 -2.27 13.45 24.14
CA HIS A 56 -1.98 13.23 22.72
C HIS A 56 -0.48 13.07 22.48
N THR A 57 -0.13 12.41 21.40
CA THR A 57 1.22 12.26 20.87
C THR A 57 1.18 12.11 19.35
N GLN A 58 2.33 11.95 18.74
CA GLN A 58 2.47 11.70 17.31
C GLN A 58 3.03 10.30 17.08
N LEU A 59 2.55 9.62 16.04
CA LEU A 59 3.03 8.31 15.63
C LEU A 59 3.66 8.38 14.25
N ARG A 60 4.75 7.64 14.06
CA ARG A 60 5.33 7.44 12.72
C ARG A 60 4.45 6.49 11.93
N ALA A 61 4.10 6.92 10.73
CA ALA A 61 3.20 6.19 9.82
C ALA A 61 3.83 5.94 8.44
N HIS A 62 5.16 6.01 8.34
CA HIS A 62 5.92 5.84 7.11
C HIS A 62 7.22 5.07 7.37
N GLY A 63 7.86 4.67 6.29
CA GLY A 63 9.20 4.08 6.32
C GLY A 63 9.30 2.81 7.15
N LEU A 64 10.39 2.67 7.86
CA LEU A 64 10.69 1.49 8.68
C LEU A 64 9.65 1.23 9.77
N ALA A 65 8.96 2.27 10.24
CA ALA A 65 7.93 2.15 11.28
C ALA A 65 6.69 1.36 10.84
N VAL A 66 6.49 1.20 9.53
CA VAL A 66 5.40 0.40 8.94
C VAL A 66 5.91 -0.73 8.04
N GLY A 67 7.20 -1.05 8.13
CA GLY A 67 7.83 -2.17 7.43
C GLY A 67 8.26 -1.87 5.99
N LEU A 68 8.26 -0.60 5.59
CA LEU A 68 8.78 -0.19 4.29
C LEU A 68 10.32 -0.16 4.29
N PRO A 69 10.98 -0.24 3.13
CA PRO A 69 12.42 -0.44 3.04
C PRO A 69 13.26 0.68 3.66
N THR A 70 12.81 1.94 3.54
CA THR A 70 13.55 3.12 4.01
C THR A 70 12.62 4.15 4.64
N ASP A 71 13.14 5.04 5.48
CA ASP A 71 12.36 6.14 6.07
C ASP A 71 11.90 7.21 5.07
N SER A 72 12.40 7.18 3.85
CA SER A 72 11.90 8.02 2.75
C SER A 72 10.70 7.43 2.00
N ASP A 73 10.30 6.21 2.32
CA ASP A 73 9.11 5.58 1.73
C ASP A 73 7.84 6.08 2.42
N MET A 74 6.92 6.63 1.63
CA MET A 74 5.63 7.08 2.15
C MET A 74 4.79 5.89 2.60
N GLY A 75 4.11 6.04 3.73
CA GLY A 75 3.11 5.08 4.18
C GLY A 75 1.90 5.01 3.22
N ASN A 76 1.07 4.03 3.44
CA ASN A 76 -0.20 3.86 2.74
C ASN A 76 -1.20 3.15 3.66
N SER A 77 -2.47 3.11 3.24
CA SER A 77 -3.53 2.54 4.10
C SER A 77 -3.34 1.06 4.37
N GLU A 78 -2.77 0.29 3.44
CA GLU A 78 -2.54 -1.15 3.62
C GLU A 78 -1.52 -1.41 4.74
N VAL A 79 -0.31 -0.85 4.63
CA VAL A 79 0.73 -1.02 5.65
C VAL A 79 0.36 -0.32 6.96
N GLY A 80 -0.36 0.80 6.90
CA GLY A 80 -0.86 1.50 8.08
C GLY A 80 -1.83 0.66 8.89
N HIS A 81 -2.83 0.06 8.23
CA HIS A 81 -3.81 -0.80 8.90
C HIS A 81 -3.21 -2.15 9.32
N ASN A 82 -2.24 -2.70 8.56
CA ASN A 82 -1.45 -3.83 9.04
C ASN A 82 -0.74 -3.50 10.36
N ALA A 83 -0.05 -2.36 10.43
CA ALA A 83 0.65 -1.96 11.66
C ALA A 83 -0.31 -1.74 12.83
N LEU A 84 -1.43 -1.02 12.61
CA LEU A 84 -2.47 -0.76 13.62
C LEU A 84 -3.08 -2.05 14.17
N GLY A 85 -3.47 -2.97 13.28
CA GLY A 85 -4.20 -4.18 13.64
C GLY A 85 -3.34 -5.36 14.06
N CYS A 86 -2.04 -5.33 13.78
CA CYS A 86 -1.15 -6.46 14.05
C CYS A 86 -0.19 -6.24 15.22
N GLY A 87 -0.03 -5.00 15.70
CA GLY A 87 0.91 -4.70 16.79
C GLY A 87 2.38 -5.01 16.46
N GLN A 88 2.69 -5.17 15.19
CA GLN A 88 3.99 -5.64 14.70
C GLN A 88 4.36 -4.89 13.43
N ILE A 89 5.65 -4.85 13.13
CA ILE A 89 6.20 -4.31 11.88
C ILE A 89 6.54 -5.47 10.97
N TYR A 90 5.88 -5.55 9.81
CA TYR A 90 6.13 -6.56 8.80
C TYR A 90 6.81 -5.98 7.57
N SER A 91 7.75 -6.74 7.03
CA SER A 91 8.48 -6.33 5.82
C SER A 91 7.55 -6.29 4.62
N GLN A 92 7.59 -5.18 3.90
CA GLN A 92 6.83 -4.91 2.69
C GLN A 92 7.76 -4.55 1.53
N GLY A 93 7.24 -4.59 0.30
CA GLY A 93 7.94 -4.15 -0.89
C GLY A 93 9.25 -4.88 -1.14
N ALA A 94 10.34 -4.14 -1.33
CA ALA A 94 11.64 -4.68 -1.70
C ALA A 94 12.17 -5.73 -0.71
N LYS A 95 12.00 -5.51 0.57
CA LYS A 95 12.49 -6.43 1.60
C LYS A 95 11.76 -7.76 1.54
N LEU A 96 10.43 -7.74 1.39
CA LEU A 96 9.63 -8.95 1.22
C LEU A 96 10.06 -9.74 -0.02
N VAL A 97 10.27 -9.06 -1.15
CA VAL A 97 10.73 -9.69 -2.39
C VAL A 97 12.14 -10.27 -2.22
N ASN A 98 13.06 -9.53 -1.59
CA ASN A 98 14.40 -10.03 -1.29
C ASN A 98 14.36 -11.33 -0.48
N GLU A 99 13.60 -11.36 0.61
CA GLU A 99 13.44 -12.54 1.47
C GLU A 99 12.88 -13.74 0.69
N ASN A 100 11.91 -13.52 -0.19
CA ASN A 100 11.32 -14.56 -1.04
C ASN A 100 12.27 -15.06 -2.13
N ILE A 101 13.14 -14.21 -2.67
CA ILE A 101 14.19 -14.61 -3.62
C ILE A 101 15.27 -15.41 -2.89
N GLU A 102 15.76 -14.93 -1.75
CA GLU A 102 16.80 -15.57 -0.96
C GLU A 102 16.37 -16.94 -0.43
N SER A 103 15.12 -17.08 0.01
CA SER A 103 14.55 -18.36 0.44
C SER A 103 14.21 -19.29 -0.73
N GLY A 104 14.09 -18.78 -1.94
CA GLY A 104 13.63 -19.50 -3.12
C GLY A 104 12.11 -19.71 -3.20
N GLU A 105 11.34 -19.16 -2.26
CA GLU A 105 9.88 -19.29 -2.26
C GLU A 105 9.25 -18.76 -3.54
N ILE A 106 9.72 -17.63 -4.06
CA ILE A 106 9.20 -17.03 -5.29
C ILE A 106 9.29 -18.00 -6.47
N PHE A 107 10.41 -18.77 -6.57
CA PHE A 107 10.67 -19.72 -7.66
C PHE A 107 10.00 -21.08 -7.46
N ASN A 108 9.55 -21.37 -6.25
CA ASN A 108 8.74 -22.53 -5.93
C ASN A 108 7.23 -22.26 -6.00
N SER A 109 6.84 -20.99 -6.19
CA SER A 109 5.43 -20.63 -6.31
C SER A 109 4.78 -21.26 -7.54
N LYS A 110 3.49 -21.57 -7.42
CA LYS A 110 2.70 -22.08 -8.55
C LYS A 110 2.72 -21.09 -9.72
N THR A 111 2.60 -19.81 -9.45
CA THR A 111 2.60 -18.75 -10.46
C THR A 111 3.89 -18.75 -11.27
N TRP A 112 5.06 -18.77 -10.60
CA TRP A 112 6.35 -18.83 -11.32
C TRP A 112 6.47 -20.09 -12.17
N LYS A 113 6.12 -21.26 -11.62
CA LYS A 113 6.20 -22.54 -12.35
C LYS A 113 5.29 -22.55 -13.58
N ASP A 114 4.08 -22.01 -13.48
CA ASP A 114 3.14 -21.90 -14.60
C ASP A 114 3.67 -20.96 -15.70
N LEU A 115 4.28 -19.82 -15.31
CA LEU A 115 4.91 -18.87 -16.23
C LEU A 115 6.13 -19.48 -16.91
N ALA A 116 6.99 -20.13 -16.17
CA ALA A 116 8.21 -20.75 -16.68
C ALA A 116 7.90 -21.89 -17.66
N GLU A 117 6.97 -22.76 -17.32
CA GLU A 117 6.56 -23.86 -18.21
C GLU A 117 5.96 -23.33 -19.51
N ASN A 118 5.13 -22.28 -19.44
CA ASN A 118 4.55 -21.62 -20.61
C ASN A 118 5.63 -21.00 -21.51
N ALA A 119 6.68 -20.42 -20.92
CA ALA A 119 7.73 -19.72 -21.65
C ALA A 119 8.78 -20.66 -22.29
N LYS A 120 8.83 -21.95 -21.94
CA LYS A 120 9.83 -22.90 -22.47
C LYS A 120 9.80 -23.05 -24.01
N GLY A 121 8.61 -22.96 -24.60
CA GLY A 121 8.43 -22.97 -26.05
C GLY A 121 8.21 -21.59 -26.68
N ASN A 122 8.24 -20.55 -25.88
CA ASN A 122 7.90 -19.17 -26.23
C ASN A 122 8.97 -18.22 -25.63
N LYS A 123 8.57 -16.97 -25.31
CA LYS A 123 9.45 -15.99 -24.66
C LYS A 123 8.98 -15.67 -23.23
N MET A 124 9.90 -15.37 -22.37
CA MET A 124 9.68 -14.72 -21.09
C MET A 124 10.01 -13.23 -21.22
N HIS A 125 9.05 -12.39 -20.87
CA HIS A 125 9.22 -10.94 -20.85
C HIS A 125 9.24 -10.40 -19.42
N PHE A 126 10.15 -9.47 -19.17
CA PHE A 126 10.20 -8.71 -17.91
C PHE A 126 10.03 -7.23 -18.21
N ILE A 127 9.00 -6.62 -17.66
CA ILE A 127 8.74 -5.18 -17.76
C ILE A 127 8.95 -4.56 -16.38
N GLY A 128 9.63 -3.42 -16.30
CA GLY A 128 9.77 -2.70 -15.04
C GLY A 128 10.84 -1.63 -15.06
N LEU A 129 10.94 -0.92 -13.95
CA LEU A 129 11.87 0.18 -13.77
C LEU A 129 13.28 -0.36 -13.55
N LEU A 130 14.21 0.03 -14.43
CA LEU A 130 15.58 -0.47 -14.43
C LEU A 130 16.48 0.44 -13.59
N SER A 131 16.50 0.24 -12.30
CA SER A 131 17.41 0.90 -11.35
C SER A 131 17.51 0.16 -10.02
N ASP A 132 18.36 0.63 -9.14
CA ASP A 132 18.48 0.20 -7.75
C ASP A 132 17.85 1.21 -6.77
N GLY A 133 17.04 2.12 -7.27
CA GLY A 133 16.40 3.18 -6.47
C GLY A 133 15.50 2.67 -5.35
N ASN A 134 15.07 1.42 -5.43
CA ASN A 134 14.35 0.69 -4.39
C ASN A 134 13.02 1.30 -3.96
N VAL A 135 12.45 2.15 -4.81
CA VAL A 135 11.12 2.75 -4.62
C VAL A 135 10.04 1.95 -5.33
N HIS A 136 10.23 1.63 -6.61
CA HIS A 136 9.28 0.86 -7.43
C HIS A 136 9.78 -0.54 -7.75
N SER A 137 11.09 -0.70 -7.88
CA SER A 137 11.76 -1.93 -8.31
C SER A 137 13.19 -1.99 -7.78
N ASN A 138 13.84 -3.12 -8.02
CA ASN A 138 15.28 -3.25 -7.83
C ASN A 138 15.87 -4.12 -8.94
N ILE A 139 16.96 -3.66 -9.57
CA ILE A 139 17.66 -4.38 -10.63
C ILE A 139 18.12 -5.78 -10.18
N SER A 140 18.41 -5.97 -8.89
CA SER A 140 18.79 -7.27 -8.35
C SER A 140 17.67 -8.31 -8.46
N HIS A 141 16.41 -7.89 -8.35
CA HIS A 141 15.26 -8.76 -8.55
C HIS A 141 15.17 -9.22 -10.01
N LEU A 142 15.36 -8.31 -10.96
CA LEU A 142 15.39 -8.63 -12.38
C LEU A 142 16.50 -9.64 -12.69
N LYS A 143 17.72 -9.43 -12.17
CA LYS A 143 18.83 -10.36 -12.34
C LYS A 143 18.49 -11.76 -11.81
N ALA A 144 17.87 -11.86 -10.64
CA ALA A 144 17.44 -13.15 -10.09
C ALA A 144 16.41 -13.86 -10.97
N LEU A 145 15.41 -13.11 -11.48
CA LEU A 145 14.40 -13.65 -12.40
C LEU A 145 15.00 -14.13 -13.73
N ILE A 146 15.93 -13.40 -14.31
CA ILE A 146 16.62 -13.78 -15.55
C ILE A 146 17.46 -15.04 -15.33
N LYS A 147 18.22 -15.10 -14.24
CA LYS A 147 19.04 -16.26 -13.90
C LYS A 147 18.18 -17.51 -13.71
N GLU A 148 17.07 -17.39 -12.99
CA GLU A 148 16.16 -18.51 -12.79
C GLU A 148 15.45 -18.93 -14.07
N SER A 149 15.14 -18.00 -14.97
CA SER A 149 14.61 -18.33 -16.30
C SER A 149 15.53 -19.28 -17.06
N LYS A 150 16.83 -19.05 -17.00
CA LYS A 150 17.82 -19.98 -17.58
C LYS A 150 17.81 -21.35 -16.89
N ASN A 151 17.75 -21.37 -15.57
CA ASN A 151 17.70 -22.61 -14.78
C ASN A 151 16.47 -23.46 -15.08
N GLU A 152 15.33 -22.81 -15.35
CA GLU A 152 14.07 -23.47 -15.75
C GLU A 152 14.09 -24.01 -17.20
N GLY A 153 15.10 -23.68 -17.98
CA GLY A 153 15.22 -24.12 -19.37
C GLY A 153 14.48 -23.25 -20.39
N ILE A 154 14.15 -22.02 -20.03
CA ILE A 154 13.64 -21.01 -20.96
C ILE A 154 14.75 -20.61 -21.91
N LYS A 155 14.44 -20.46 -23.20
CA LYS A 155 15.44 -20.16 -24.23
C LYS A 155 15.55 -18.68 -24.56
N GLU A 156 14.46 -17.94 -24.45
CA GLU A 156 14.41 -16.54 -24.83
C GLU A 156 13.83 -15.66 -23.73
N VAL A 157 14.60 -14.69 -23.30
CA VAL A 157 14.20 -13.66 -22.34
C VAL A 157 14.32 -12.28 -22.96
N ARG A 158 13.30 -11.45 -22.78
CA ARG A 158 13.25 -10.07 -23.28
C ARG A 158 12.94 -9.12 -22.15
N VAL A 159 13.77 -8.10 -22.00
CA VAL A 159 13.61 -7.05 -20.98
C VAL A 159 13.05 -5.79 -21.63
N HIS A 160 12.02 -5.23 -21.06
CA HIS A 160 11.44 -3.95 -21.43
C HIS A 160 11.76 -2.95 -20.32
N ALA A 161 12.79 -2.14 -20.56
CA ALA A 161 13.43 -1.31 -19.55
C ALA A 161 12.78 0.07 -19.44
N LEU A 162 12.07 0.32 -18.35
CA LEU A 162 11.63 1.67 -18.00
C LEU A 162 12.80 2.40 -17.35
N LEU A 163 13.12 3.59 -17.87
CA LEU A 163 14.28 4.36 -17.40
C LEU A 163 13.89 5.22 -16.22
N ASP A 164 14.71 5.18 -15.19
CA ASP A 164 14.56 5.99 -13.97
C ASP A 164 15.12 7.42 -14.17
N GLY A 165 15.89 7.94 -13.28
CA GLY A 165 16.37 9.30 -13.27
C GLY A 165 15.55 10.20 -12.35
N ARG A 166 14.71 9.57 -11.51
CA ARG A 166 13.93 10.22 -10.46
C ARG A 166 14.29 9.70 -9.07
N ASP A 167 14.31 8.40 -8.89
CA ASP A 167 14.66 7.73 -7.63
C ASP A 167 16.18 7.47 -7.53
N VAL A 168 16.87 7.68 -8.63
CA VAL A 168 18.32 7.66 -8.81
C VAL A 168 18.77 8.93 -9.54
N PRO A 169 20.09 9.22 -9.67
CA PRO A 169 20.56 10.42 -10.38
C PRO A 169 19.96 10.55 -11.78
N ALA A 170 19.63 11.79 -12.16
CA ALA A 170 18.80 12.10 -13.32
C ALA A 170 19.30 11.57 -14.68
N THR A 171 20.59 11.27 -14.80
CA THR A 171 21.24 10.79 -16.02
C THR A 171 22.05 9.51 -15.81
N SER A 172 21.63 8.67 -14.86
CA SER A 172 22.33 7.42 -14.50
C SER A 172 21.86 6.18 -15.27
N ALA A 173 20.91 6.29 -16.20
CA ALA A 173 20.31 5.14 -16.88
C ALA A 173 21.33 4.23 -17.58
N LEU A 174 22.40 4.78 -18.17
CA LEU A 174 23.43 3.98 -18.83
C LEU A 174 24.23 3.10 -17.86
N GLU A 175 24.35 3.45 -16.59
CA GLU A 175 25.01 2.62 -15.59
C GLU A 175 24.20 1.33 -15.39
N TYR A 176 22.90 1.42 -15.25
CA TYR A 176 22.01 0.27 -15.08
C TYR A 176 21.85 -0.55 -16.37
N VAL A 177 21.79 0.12 -17.53
CA VAL A 177 21.77 -0.57 -18.83
C VAL A 177 23.05 -1.39 -19.01
N ASN A 178 24.22 -0.83 -18.78
CA ASN A 178 25.49 -1.54 -18.89
C ASN A 178 25.57 -2.71 -17.89
N ASP A 179 25.09 -2.52 -16.68
CA ASP A 179 25.07 -3.55 -15.65
C ASP A 179 24.19 -4.75 -16.04
N ILE A 180 22.95 -4.52 -16.49
CA ILE A 180 22.05 -5.61 -16.87
C ILE A 180 22.49 -6.28 -18.18
N GLU A 181 22.98 -5.52 -19.15
CA GLU A 181 23.47 -6.08 -20.42
C GLU A 181 24.71 -6.94 -20.20
N SER A 182 25.65 -6.53 -19.34
CA SER A 182 26.80 -7.34 -18.96
C SER A 182 26.39 -8.64 -18.27
N PHE A 183 25.44 -8.55 -17.33
CA PHE A 183 24.89 -9.71 -16.64
C PHE A 183 24.22 -10.70 -17.61
N MET A 184 23.41 -10.20 -18.54
CA MET A 184 22.76 -11.05 -19.57
C MET A 184 23.81 -11.68 -20.51
N ALA A 185 24.84 -10.94 -20.91
CA ALA A 185 25.90 -11.44 -21.76
C ALA A 185 26.67 -12.61 -21.13
N GLU A 186 26.90 -12.58 -19.83
CA GLU A 186 27.52 -13.70 -19.08
C GLU A 186 26.63 -14.96 -19.06
N LEU A 187 25.32 -14.79 -19.10
CA LEU A 187 24.35 -15.90 -19.09
C LEU A 187 24.07 -16.47 -20.48
N ASN A 188 24.20 -15.64 -21.53
CA ASN A 188 23.87 -16.02 -22.89
C ASN A 188 24.83 -17.12 -23.41
N ASP A 189 24.24 -18.14 -24.05
CA ASP A 189 24.91 -19.26 -24.68
C ASP A 189 24.08 -19.81 -25.86
N ASP A 190 24.44 -20.96 -26.38
CA ASP A 190 23.73 -21.58 -27.52
C ASP A 190 22.27 -21.95 -27.22
N ASN A 191 21.91 -22.07 -25.95
CA ASN A 191 20.58 -22.51 -25.51
C ASN A 191 19.77 -21.41 -24.79
N PHE A 192 20.38 -20.27 -24.50
CA PHE A 192 19.75 -19.18 -23.76
C PHE A 192 20.16 -17.82 -24.31
N HIS A 193 19.18 -16.97 -24.61
CA HIS A 193 19.40 -15.63 -25.11
C HIS A 193 18.49 -14.61 -24.40
N ALA A 194 19.10 -13.73 -23.63
CA ALA A 194 18.45 -12.59 -22.98
C ALA A 194 18.96 -11.27 -23.55
N CYS A 195 18.07 -10.32 -23.80
CA CYS A 195 18.42 -8.97 -24.24
C CYS A 195 17.33 -7.96 -23.86
N ILE A 196 17.69 -6.66 -23.89
CA ILE A 196 16.70 -5.58 -23.84
C ILE A 196 16.01 -5.50 -25.21
N ALA A 197 14.67 -5.46 -25.21
CA ALA A 197 13.86 -5.42 -26.42
C ALA A 197 13.22 -4.05 -26.66
N SER A 198 12.95 -3.31 -25.61
CA SER A 198 12.34 -1.98 -25.69
C SER A 198 12.57 -1.21 -24.39
N GLY A 199 12.24 0.06 -24.41
CA GLY A 199 12.30 0.88 -23.20
C GLY A 199 11.78 2.29 -23.42
N GLY A 200 12.00 3.12 -22.41
CA GLY A 200 11.65 4.54 -22.41
C GLY A 200 11.54 5.08 -21.00
N GLY A 201 11.54 6.41 -20.87
CA GLY A 201 11.43 7.09 -19.60
C GLY A 201 10.14 6.81 -18.86
N ARG A 202 10.24 6.57 -17.57
CA ARG A 202 9.10 6.24 -16.69
C ARG A 202 7.98 7.28 -16.68
N MET A 203 8.28 8.52 -17.07
CA MET A 203 7.30 9.61 -17.15
C MET A 203 6.73 9.78 -18.55
N GLN A 204 7.14 8.96 -19.51
CA GLN A 204 6.68 9.00 -20.90
C GLN A 204 5.86 7.78 -21.30
N ILE A 205 6.16 6.62 -20.73
CA ILE A 205 5.50 5.36 -21.07
C ILE A 205 5.18 4.54 -19.81
N THR A 206 4.11 3.75 -19.87
CA THR A 206 3.78 2.61 -18.99
C THR A 206 3.41 2.97 -17.55
N MET A 207 4.21 3.81 -16.88
CA MET A 207 4.13 4.02 -15.44
C MET A 207 3.23 5.21 -15.06
N ASP A 208 2.03 5.31 -15.62
CA ASP A 208 1.00 6.22 -15.12
C ASP A 208 0.45 5.73 -13.78
N ARG A 209 -0.25 6.59 -13.07
CA ARG A 209 -0.91 6.30 -11.80
C ARG A 209 -2.18 7.11 -11.62
N TYR A 210 -3.11 6.56 -10.87
CA TYR A 210 -4.37 7.20 -10.50
C TYR A 210 -5.21 7.61 -11.72
N GLU A 211 -5.04 6.89 -12.83
CA GLU A 211 -5.73 7.15 -14.10
C GLU A 211 -5.55 8.59 -14.63
N ALA A 212 -4.38 9.19 -14.34
CA ALA A 212 -4.09 10.57 -14.73
C ALA A 212 -3.89 10.72 -16.24
N ASP A 213 -3.23 9.75 -16.88
CA ASP A 213 -2.93 9.77 -18.31
C ASP A 213 -2.83 8.36 -18.90
N TRP A 214 -3.94 7.74 -19.24
CA TRP A 214 -3.97 6.43 -19.90
C TRP A 214 -3.23 6.40 -21.24
N SER A 215 -3.02 7.54 -21.91
CA SER A 215 -2.23 7.58 -23.13
C SER A 215 -0.76 7.22 -22.91
N MET A 216 -0.27 7.42 -21.71
CA MET A 216 1.07 7.01 -21.30
C MET A 216 1.19 5.47 -21.24
N VAL A 217 0.17 4.80 -20.73
CA VAL A 217 0.08 3.33 -20.71
C VAL A 217 -0.09 2.79 -22.13
N GLU A 218 -0.91 3.44 -22.96
CA GLU A 218 -1.07 3.11 -24.38
C GLU A 218 0.26 3.20 -25.14
N ARG A 219 1.04 4.26 -24.92
CA ARG A 219 2.38 4.38 -25.53
C ARG A 219 3.30 3.23 -25.12
N GLY A 220 3.28 2.87 -23.83
CA GLY A 220 4.01 1.70 -23.34
C GLY A 220 3.54 0.40 -23.98
N TRP A 221 2.24 0.21 -24.12
CA TRP A 221 1.66 -0.95 -24.80
C TRP A 221 2.16 -1.08 -26.25
N LYS A 222 2.10 -0.01 -27.03
CA LYS A 222 2.60 0.01 -28.41
C LYS A 222 4.10 -0.33 -28.48
N ILE A 223 4.90 0.21 -27.57
CA ILE A 223 6.34 -0.03 -27.51
C ILE A 223 6.65 -1.48 -27.12
N HIS A 224 6.09 -1.97 -26.01
CA HIS A 224 6.47 -3.28 -25.46
C HIS A 224 5.78 -4.44 -26.18
N VAL A 225 4.48 -4.33 -26.45
CA VAL A 225 3.68 -5.42 -27.01
C VAL A 225 3.81 -5.46 -28.52
N MET A 226 3.66 -4.32 -29.19
CA MET A 226 3.58 -4.25 -30.65
C MET A 226 4.93 -4.01 -31.31
N GLY A 227 5.93 -3.53 -30.57
CA GLY A 227 7.21 -3.12 -31.15
C GLY A 227 7.08 -1.88 -32.03
N GLU A 228 6.09 -1.04 -31.78
CA GLU A 228 5.85 0.20 -32.51
C GLU A 228 6.52 1.37 -31.79
N GLY A 229 7.55 1.90 -32.40
CA GLY A 229 8.33 3.02 -31.89
C GLY A 229 9.57 3.27 -32.71
N ARG A 230 10.32 4.31 -32.35
CA ARG A 230 11.59 4.59 -32.99
C ARG A 230 12.57 3.44 -32.71
N GLN A 231 13.16 2.91 -33.79
CA GLN A 231 14.06 1.79 -33.73
C GLN A 231 15.52 2.19 -33.55
N PHE A 232 16.23 1.45 -32.72
CA PHE A 232 17.67 1.58 -32.49
C PHE A 232 18.32 0.20 -32.46
N ALA A 233 19.62 0.16 -32.75
CA ALA A 233 20.38 -1.09 -32.70
C ALA A 233 20.73 -1.49 -31.25
N SER A 234 20.80 -0.53 -30.32
CA SER A 234 21.08 -0.76 -28.90
C SER A 234 20.38 0.25 -28.00
N THR A 235 20.22 -0.13 -26.74
CA THR A 235 19.64 0.75 -25.71
C THR A 235 20.54 1.96 -25.46
N THR A 236 21.85 1.79 -25.44
CA THR A 236 22.80 2.88 -25.30
C THR A 236 22.65 3.91 -26.42
N GLU A 237 22.56 3.46 -27.67
CA GLU A 237 22.33 4.33 -28.82
C GLU A 237 21.02 5.14 -28.67
N ALA A 238 19.95 4.49 -28.23
CA ALA A 238 18.66 5.15 -28.01
C ALA A 238 18.76 6.28 -26.96
N ILE A 239 19.35 5.97 -25.81
CA ILE A 239 19.50 6.94 -24.71
C ILE A 239 20.39 8.12 -25.12
N GLU A 240 21.55 7.85 -25.69
CA GLU A 240 22.48 8.89 -26.12
C GLU A 240 21.89 9.77 -27.21
N THR A 241 21.19 9.19 -28.18
CA THR A 241 20.52 9.92 -29.25
C THR A 241 19.45 10.86 -28.71
N TYR A 242 18.55 10.35 -27.86
CA TYR A 242 17.49 11.17 -27.26
C TYR A 242 18.03 12.25 -26.32
N ARG A 243 19.04 11.95 -25.50
CA ARG A 243 19.69 12.99 -24.67
C ARG A 243 20.25 14.13 -25.50
N LYS A 244 20.89 13.80 -26.63
CA LYS A 244 21.47 14.79 -27.53
C LYS A 244 20.41 15.61 -28.27
N GLU A 245 19.33 14.95 -28.73
CA GLU A 245 18.28 15.60 -29.49
C GLU A 245 17.35 16.47 -28.63
N LEU A 246 16.99 16.01 -27.43
CA LEU A 246 15.93 16.59 -26.61
C LEU A 246 16.45 17.36 -25.40
N ASN A 247 17.69 17.11 -24.96
CA ASN A 247 18.27 17.72 -23.76
C ASN A 247 17.38 17.58 -22.52
N VAL A 248 16.81 16.38 -22.31
CA VAL A 248 15.98 16.02 -21.16
C VAL A 248 16.66 14.96 -20.31
N VAL A 249 16.22 14.80 -19.07
CA VAL A 249 16.70 13.77 -18.15
C VAL A 249 16.08 12.41 -18.48
N ASP A 250 16.64 11.33 -17.95
CA ASP A 250 16.32 9.96 -18.36
C ASP A 250 14.85 9.56 -18.14
N GLN A 251 14.22 10.04 -17.07
CA GLN A 251 12.80 9.78 -16.83
C GLN A 251 11.86 10.32 -17.92
N ASP A 252 12.30 11.31 -18.69
CA ASP A 252 11.52 12.01 -19.71
C ASP A 252 11.91 11.60 -21.14
N LEU A 253 12.78 10.60 -21.31
CA LEU A 253 13.16 10.09 -22.62
C LEU A 253 11.98 9.35 -23.27
N PRO A 254 11.73 9.58 -24.58
CA PRO A 254 10.67 8.87 -25.31
C PRO A 254 10.87 7.35 -25.33
N GLY A 255 9.79 6.63 -25.64
CA GLY A 255 9.85 5.21 -25.89
C GLY A 255 10.70 4.85 -27.12
N PHE A 256 11.36 3.70 -27.05
CA PHE A 256 12.20 3.15 -28.12
C PHE A 256 12.04 1.63 -28.24
N VAL A 257 12.35 1.12 -29.41
CA VAL A 257 12.33 -0.31 -29.75
C VAL A 257 13.72 -0.72 -30.22
N ILE A 258 14.23 -1.84 -29.71
CA ILE A 258 15.47 -2.43 -30.20
C ILE A 258 15.13 -3.30 -31.41
N ALA A 259 15.80 -3.06 -32.52
CA ALA A 259 15.56 -3.74 -33.78
C ALA A 259 16.86 -4.25 -34.39
N LYS A 260 16.76 -5.40 -35.06
CA LYS A 260 17.81 -5.98 -35.86
C LYS A 260 17.27 -6.23 -37.26
N ASP A 261 18.02 -5.80 -38.26
CA ASP A 261 17.60 -5.92 -39.70
C ASP A 261 16.19 -5.35 -39.96
N GLY A 262 15.84 -4.27 -39.28
CA GLY A 262 14.56 -3.57 -39.42
C GLY A 262 13.37 -4.23 -38.69
N ALA A 263 13.59 -5.29 -37.93
CA ALA A 263 12.54 -5.97 -37.17
C ALA A 263 12.78 -5.87 -35.66
N PRO A 264 11.73 -5.58 -34.85
CA PRO A 264 11.83 -5.61 -33.39
C PRO A 264 12.34 -6.97 -32.87
N VAL A 265 13.23 -6.95 -31.89
CA VAL A 265 13.84 -8.19 -31.37
C VAL A 265 12.98 -8.90 -30.31
N GLY A 266 11.89 -8.30 -29.86
CA GLY A 266 11.12 -8.89 -28.77
C GLY A 266 9.73 -8.30 -28.57
N THR A 267 8.86 -8.41 -29.58
CA THR A 267 7.42 -8.17 -29.39
C THR A 267 6.81 -9.23 -28.46
N ILE A 268 5.73 -8.87 -27.77
CA ILE A 268 4.98 -9.80 -26.93
C ILE A 268 3.90 -10.46 -27.79
N ASP A 269 3.95 -11.77 -27.87
CA ASP A 269 3.14 -12.58 -28.78
C ASP A 269 2.31 -13.63 -28.04
N ASP A 270 1.36 -14.25 -28.74
CA ASP A 270 0.55 -15.33 -28.17
C ASP A 270 1.45 -16.48 -27.67
N GLY A 271 1.16 -16.93 -26.46
CA GLY A 271 1.90 -17.99 -25.80
C GLY A 271 3.06 -17.51 -24.93
N ASP A 272 3.42 -16.24 -24.99
CA ASP A 272 4.48 -15.68 -24.14
C ASP A 272 4.05 -15.56 -22.67
N SER A 273 5.03 -15.49 -21.80
CA SER A 273 4.85 -15.13 -20.39
C SER A 273 5.40 -13.74 -20.12
N VAL A 274 4.70 -12.96 -19.32
CA VAL A 274 5.05 -11.57 -18.99
C VAL A 274 5.04 -11.37 -17.48
N VAL A 275 6.12 -10.83 -16.94
CA VAL A 275 6.26 -10.46 -15.53
C VAL A 275 6.53 -8.97 -15.43
N LEU A 276 5.71 -8.28 -14.66
CA LEU A 276 5.99 -6.91 -14.22
C LEU A 276 6.77 -6.99 -12.91
N PHE A 277 8.07 -6.64 -12.95
CA PHE A 277 8.94 -6.83 -11.78
C PHE A 277 8.99 -5.68 -10.79
N ASN A 278 8.18 -4.65 -10.98
CA ASN A 278 7.95 -3.63 -9.97
C ASN A 278 7.23 -4.23 -8.76
N PHE A 279 7.64 -3.87 -7.56
CA PHE A 279 6.97 -4.31 -6.32
C PHE A 279 6.00 -3.27 -5.75
N ARG A 280 6.10 -2.00 -6.17
CA ARG A 280 5.18 -0.94 -5.74
C ARG A 280 4.01 -0.80 -6.70
N GLY A 281 2.80 -0.75 -6.12
CA GLY A 281 1.56 -0.86 -6.88
C GLY A 281 1.12 0.40 -7.61
N ASP A 282 1.36 1.61 -7.08
CA ASP A 282 0.74 2.85 -7.57
C ASP A 282 0.92 3.11 -9.08
N ARG A 283 2.07 2.74 -9.65
CA ARG A 283 2.40 2.89 -11.07
C ARG A 283 2.47 1.54 -11.83
N ALA A 284 1.95 0.49 -11.24
CA ALA A 284 1.94 -0.85 -11.80
C ALA A 284 0.52 -1.36 -12.12
N GLN A 285 -0.50 -0.78 -11.51
CA GLN A 285 -1.88 -1.23 -11.65
C GLN A 285 -2.41 -1.09 -13.07
N GLU A 286 -2.20 0.05 -13.73
CA GLU A 286 -2.82 0.35 -15.02
C GLU A 286 -2.29 -0.56 -16.14
N ILE A 287 -0.98 -0.77 -16.22
CA ILE A 287 -0.42 -1.73 -17.18
C ILE A 287 -0.85 -3.17 -16.86
N SER A 288 -1.00 -3.51 -15.58
CA SER A 288 -1.54 -4.81 -15.17
C SER A 288 -2.97 -5.00 -15.64
N LEU A 289 -3.83 -3.98 -15.52
CA LEU A 289 -5.18 -3.99 -16.04
C LEU A 289 -5.21 -4.18 -17.57
N ALA A 290 -4.26 -3.56 -18.28
CA ALA A 290 -4.17 -3.72 -19.74
C ALA A 290 -3.83 -5.15 -20.16
N PHE A 291 -3.00 -5.88 -19.38
CA PHE A 291 -2.68 -7.29 -19.63
C PHE A 291 -3.78 -8.24 -19.15
N ASP A 292 -4.36 -8.02 -17.99
CA ASP A 292 -5.38 -8.88 -17.38
C ASP A 292 -6.79 -8.60 -17.91
N GLY A 293 -6.99 -7.46 -18.56
CA GLY A 293 -8.30 -7.01 -19.05
C GLY A 293 -8.83 -7.87 -20.19
N ASP A 294 -10.10 -8.22 -20.07
CA ASP A 294 -10.87 -8.91 -21.13
C ASP A 294 -11.40 -7.92 -22.20
N ALA A 295 -12.43 -8.32 -22.91
CA ALA A 295 -13.06 -7.49 -23.95
C ALA A 295 -13.75 -6.21 -23.39
N SER A 296 -13.96 -6.11 -22.09
CA SER A 296 -14.54 -4.91 -21.44
C SER A 296 -13.53 -3.81 -21.15
N PHE A 297 -12.24 -4.06 -21.34
CA PHE A 297 -11.21 -3.03 -21.17
C PHE A 297 -11.41 -1.91 -22.21
N ASP A 298 -11.65 -0.69 -21.75
CA ASP A 298 -12.07 0.46 -22.56
C ASP A 298 -11.16 1.70 -22.40
N LYS A 299 -10.05 1.59 -21.70
CA LYS A 299 -9.17 2.73 -21.38
C LYS A 299 -8.39 3.24 -22.60
N PHE A 300 -8.03 2.34 -23.50
CA PHE A 300 -7.44 2.64 -24.81
C PHE A 300 -7.62 1.46 -25.77
N ASP A 301 -7.45 1.70 -27.07
CA ASP A 301 -7.45 0.62 -28.06
C ASP A 301 -6.11 -0.13 -28.01
N ARG A 302 -6.14 -1.35 -27.54
CA ARG A 302 -4.95 -2.20 -27.45
C ARG A 302 -4.46 -2.69 -28.82
N VAL A 303 -5.30 -2.68 -29.85
CA VAL A 303 -5.04 -3.14 -31.22
C VAL A 303 -4.64 -4.62 -31.29
N LYS A 304 -3.51 -4.97 -30.68
CA LYS A 304 -3.01 -6.33 -30.47
C LYS A 304 -3.19 -6.73 -29.00
N VAL A 305 -3.94 -7.79 -28.76
CA VAL A 305 -4.16 -8.36 -27.41
C VAL A 305 -3.61 -9.77 -27.41
N PRO A 306 -2.32 -9.96 -27.12
CA PRO A 306 -1.73 -11.29 -27.14
C PRO A 306 -2.27 -12.14 -25.98
N ASN A 307 -2.49 -13.43 -26.28
CA ASN A 307 -2.85 -14.40 -25.24
C ASN A 307 -1.60 -14.81 -24.47
N VAL A 308 -1.32 -14.12 -23.37
CA VAL A 308 -0.13 -14.34 -22.53
C VAL A 308 -0.51 -14.82 -21.13
N LYS A 309 0.44 -15.41 -20.44
CA LYS A 309 0.39 -15.54 -18.98
C LYS A 309 1.07 -14.32 -18.38
N PHE A 310 0.31 -13.55 -17.59
CA PHE A 310 0.77 -12.33 -16.96
C PHE A 310 0.80 -12.47 -15.44
N ALA A 311 1.84 -11.95 -14.80
CA ALA A 311 1.93 -11.80 -13.36
C ALA A 311 2.66 -10.52 -12.95
N GLY A 312 2.26 -9.94 -11.83
CA GLY A 312 3.03 -8.92 -11.13
C GLY A 312 4.00 -9.53 -10.12
N MET A 313 4.91 -8.73 -9.60
CA MET A 313 5.78 -9.13 -8.50
C MET A 313 4.98 -9.36 -7.22
N LEU A 314 4.04 -8.48 -6.96
CA LEU A 314 3.07 -8.52 -5.86
C LEU A 314 1.65 -8.35 -6.43
N GLN A 315 0.64 -8.61 -5.61
CA GLN A 315 -0.70 -8.10 -5.88
C GLN A 315 -0.74 -6.62 -5.48
N TYR A 316 -0.91 -5.74 -6.46
CA TYR A 316 -0.81 -4.29 -6.27
C TYR A 316 -2.08 -3.68 -5.67
N ASP A 317 -3.20 -4.33 -5.87
CA ASP A 317 -4.49 -3.98 -5.29
C ASP A 317 -5.24 -5.28 -4.96
N ALA A 318 -5.42 -5.55 -3.68
CA ALA A 318 -6.06 -6.77 -3.22
C ALA A 318 -7.59 -6.71 -3.35
N ASP A 319 -8.18 -5.53 -3.22
CA ASP A 319 -9.62 -5.33 -3.33
C ASP A 319 -10.10 -5.55 -4.78
N LEU A 320 -9.34 -5.03 -5.73
CA LEU A 320 -9.61 -5.17 -7.16
C LEU A 320 -8.95 -6.40 -7.79
N GLN A 321 -8.15 -7.15 -7.02
CA GLN A 321 -7.38 -8.31 -7.48
C GLN A 321 -6.49 -7.99 -8.69
N ILE A 322 -5.72 -6.92 -8.60
CA ILE A 322 -4.81 -6.45 -9.64
C ILE A 322 -3.35 -6.66 -9.23
N PRO A 323 -2.57 -7.45 -9.96
CA PRO A 323 -2.98 -8.37 -11.04
C PRO A 323 -3.64 -9.63 -10.47
N LYS A 324 -4.26 -10.42 -11.34
CA LYS A 324 -4.87 -11.72 -10.98
C LYS A 324 -3.83 -12.72 -10.49
N ASN A 325 -2.64 -12.71 -11.08
CA ASN A 325 -1.52 -13.57 -10.69
C ASN A 325 -0.32 -12.73 -10.26
N TYR A 326 0.37 -13.18 -9.24
CA TYR A 326 1.56 -12.51 -8.69
C TYR A 326 2.54 -13.53 -8.13
N LEU A 327 3.82 -13.13 -8.04
CA LEU A 327 4.93 -14.04 -7.68
C LEU A 327 5.14 -14.15 -6.18
N THR A 328 4.90 -13.06 -5.44
CA THR A 328 5.17 -12.99 -4.00
C THR A 328 3.86 -12.84 -3.25
N GLU A 329 3.53 -13.82 -2.42
CA GLU A 329 2.34 -13.78 -1.57
C GLU A 329 2.49 -12.68 -0.50
N PRO A 330 1.40 -11.94 -0.19
CA PRO A 330 1.39 -11.07 0.99
C PRO A 330 1.71 -11.90 2.23
N PRO A 331 2.50 -11.35 3.18
CA PRO A 331 2.77 -12.09 4.40
C PRO A 331 1.47 -12.32 5.17
N LYS A 332 1.18 -13.57 5.53
CA LYS A 332 0.10 -13.87 6.48
C LYS A 332 0.60 -13.55 7.87
N ILE A 333 0.12 -12.44 8.40
CA ILE A 333 0.54 -11.94 9.70
C ILE A 333 -0.22 -12.70 10.79
N LYS A 334 0.52 -13.30 11.71
CA LYS A 334 -0.03 -14.02 12.88
C LYS A 334 -0.01 -13.12 14.11
N TYR A 335 -0.77 -13.49 15.11
CA TYR A 335 -0.83 -12.80 16.40
C TYR A 335 -1.36 -11.37 16.26
N THR A 336 -2.40 -11.19 15.46
CA THR A 336 -3.07 -9.91 15.28
C THR A 336 -3.86 -9.51 16.53
N LEU A 337 -4.20 -8.22 16.64
CA LEU A 337 -5.04 -7.75 17.75
C LEU A 337 -6.39 -8.50 17.80
N THR A 338 -7.08 -8.64 16.67
CA THR A 338 -8.35 -9.38 16.61
C THR A 338 -8.20 -10.82 17.07
N GLU A 339 -7.12 -11.51 16.67
CA GLU A 339 -6.83 -12.87 17.14
C GLU A 339 -6.71 -12.92 18.67
N GLU A 340 -6.00 -11.96 19.27
CA GLU A 340 -5.86 -11.87 20.72
C GLU A 340 -7.19 -11.51 21.42
N LEU A 341 -7.92 -10.56 20.85
CA LEU A 341 -9.21 -10.17 21.41
C LEU A 341 -10.23 -11.33 21.37
N CYS A 342 -10.27 -12.11 20.30
CA CYS A 342 -11.11 -13.30 20.20
C CYS A 342 -10.75 -14.36 21.24
N LYS A 343 -9.45 -14.59 21.53
CA LYS A 343 -9.00 -15.51 22.59
C LYS A 343 -9.52 -15.11 23.97
N HIS A 344 -9.77 -13.83 24.19
CA HIS A 344 -10.29 -13.29 25.45
C HIS A 344 -11.81 -13.04 25.44
N GLY A 345 -12.50 -13.48 24.38
CA GLY A 345 -13.95 -13.32 24.25
C GLY A 345 -14.42 -11.89 24.09
N ILE A 346 -13.55 -11.01 23.57
CA ILE A 346 -13.86 -9.60 23.29
C ILE A 346 -14.70 -9.52 22.02
N ARG A 347 -15.81 -8.79 22.09
CA ARG A 347 -16.74 -8.58 20.98
C ARG A 347 -16.31 -7.36 20.18
N GLU A 348 -16.07 -7.55 18.89
CA GLU A 348 -15.56 -6.53 18.01
C GLU A 348 -16.59 -6.06 16.97
N TYR A 349 -16.51 -4.78 16.62
CA TYR A 349 -17.26 -4.18 15.52
C TYR A 349 -16.31 -3.35 14.65
N ALA A 350 -16.33 -3.59 13.34
CA ALA A 350 -15.56 -2.84 12.37
C ALA A 350 -16.48 -2.27 11.29
N ILE A 351 -16.32 -1.00 10.96
CA ILE A 351 -17.13 -0.32 9.96
C ILE A 351 -16.29 0.65 9.13
N SER A 352 -16.53 0.67 7.84
CA SER A 352 -16.15 1.74 6.93
C SER A 352 -17.03 1.71 5.68
N GLU A 353 -16.86 2.70 4.81
CA GLU A 353 -17.44 2.60 3.47
C GLU A 353 -16.57 1.75 2.55
N THR A 354 -17.11 1.36 1.37
CA THR A 354 -16.48 0.43 0.40
C THR A 354 -15.01 0.72 0.15
N GLN A 355 -14.61 1.99 0.04
CA GLN A 355 -13.23 2.39 -0.25
C GLN A 355 -12.21 1.93 0.79
N LYS A 356 -12.62 1.78 2.05
CA LYS A 356 -11.73 1.42 3.16
C LYS A 356 -12.25 0.26 4.03
N TYR A 357 -13.30 -0.43 3.57
CA TYR A 357 -13.81 -1.62 4.26
C TYR A 357 -12.75 -2.72 4.39
N GLY A 358 -12.02 -2.99 3.31
CA GLY A 358 -10.91 -3.95 3.32
C GLY A 358 -9.80 -3.57 4.30
N HIS A 359 -9.59 -2.28 4.55
CA HIS A 359 -8.56 -1.80 5.47
C HIS A 359 -8.93 -2.07 6.93
N VAL A 360 -10.18 -1.88 7.32
CA VAL A 360 -10.64 -2.18 8.70
C VAL A 360 -10.93 -3.65 8.95
N THR A 361 -10.87 -4.50 7.92
CA THR A 361 -11.13 -5.96 8.00
C THR A 361 -9.91 -6.77 7.57
N TYR A 362 -9.66 -6.90 6.27
CA TYR A 362 -8.61 -7.73 5.69
C TYR A 362 -7.20 -7.30 6.12
N PHE A 363 -6.82 -6.04 5.87
CA PHE A 363 -5.48 -5.55 6.21
C PHE A 363 -5.29 -5.45 7.73
N TRP A 364 -6.31 -5.03 8.46
CA TRP A 364 -6.32 -5.03 9.92
C TRP A 364 -6.04 -6.42 10.50
N ASN A 365 -6.61 -7.45 9.91
CA ASN A 365 -6.46 -8.84 10.33
C ASN A 365 -5.21 -9.54 9.76
N GLY A 366 -4.22 -8.76 9.31
CA GLY A 366 -2.96 -9.32 8.83
C GLY A 366 -3.07 -10.01 7.47
N ASN A 367 -3.81 -9.42 6.55
CA ASN A 367 -4.06 -9.94 5.20
C ASN A 367 -4.88 -11.24 5.22
N ARG A 368 -5.90 -11.27 6.06
CA ARG A 368 -6.80 -12.40 6.24
C ARG A 368 -8.25 -11.98 5.97
N SER A 369 -8.92 -12.69 5.07
CA SER A 369 -10.32 -12.43 4.70
C SER A 369 -11.31 -13.06 5.68
N GLU A 370 -10.98 -14.25 6.22
CA GLU A 370 -11.88 -14.96 7.14
C GLU A 370 -11.79 -14.36 8.55
N LYS A 371 -12.92 -14.29 9.23
CA LYS A 371 -12.96 -13.96 10.65
C LYS A 371 -12.25 -15.02 11.48
N PHE A 372 -11.71 -14.63 12.63
CA PHE A 372 -11.18 -15.57 13.62
C PHE A 372 -12.32 -16.26 14.38
N ASP A 373 -13.38 -15.50 14.70
CA ASP A 373 -14.58 -16.02 15.38
C ASP A 373 -15.84 -15.27 14.91
N GLU A 374 -16.70 -15.95 14.17
CA GLU A 374 -17.94 -15.39 13.64
C GLU A 374 -18.91 -14.87 14.71
N SER A 375 -18.82 -15.38 15.93
CA SER A 375 -19.68 -14.98 17.04
C SER A 375 -19.20 -13.71 17.76
N LEU A 376 -17.94 -13.34 17.57
CA LEU A 376 -17.31 -12.21 18.25
C LEU A 376 -17.03 -11.02 17.33
N GLU A 377 -17.02 -11.22 16.00
CA GLU A 377 -16.64 -10.20 15.02
C GLU A 377 -17.83 -9.78 14.16
N THR A 378 -18.16 -8.50 14.20
CA THR A 378 -19.19 -7.89 13.33
C THR A 378 -18.55 -6.90 12.40
N TYR A 379 -18.72 -7.09 11.09
CA TYR A 379 -18.18 -6.23 10.04
C TYR A 379 -19.30 -5.60 9.23
N VAL A 380 -19.27 -4.29 9.06
CA VAL A 380 -20.30 -3.52 8.36
C VAL A 380 -19.66 -2.67 7.27
N GLU A 381 -20.18 -2.81 6.06
CA GLU A 381 -19.82 -2.01 4.91
C GLU A 381 -20.93 -1.01 4.59
N ILE A 382 -20.57 0.26 4.40
CA ILE A 382 -21.46 1.29 3.86
C ILE A 382 -21.10 1.47 2.38
N PRO A 383 -22.03 1.23 1.44
CA PRO A 383 -21.74 1.38 0.03
C PRO A 383 -21.31 2.81 -0.32
N SER A 384 -20.13 2.96 -0.94
CA SER A 384 -19.62 4.24 -1.42
C SER A 384 -20.43 4.76 -2.60
N ASP A 385 -20.49 6.08 -2.76
CA ASP A 385 -21.05 6.69 -3.96
C ASP A 385 -20.12 6.47 -5.15
N VAL A 386 -20.70 6.26 -6.33
CA VAL A 386 -19.96 6.12 -7.60
C VAL A 386 -19.91 7.48 -8.29
N VAL A 387 -19.16 8.41 -7.70
CA VAL A 387 -18.89 9.76 -8.22
C VAL A 387 -17.46 10.15 -7.91
N PRO A 388 -16.83 11.08 -8.65
CA PRO A 388 -15.54 11.63 -8.28
C PRO A 388 -15.57 12.18 -6.86
N PHE A 389 -14.52 11.92 -6.08
CA PHE A 389 -14.51 12.24 -4.64
C PHE A 389 -14.60 13.74 -4.36
N GLU A 390 -14.05 14.58 -5.22
CA GLU A 390 -14.15 16.05 -5.10
C GLU A 390 -15.56 16.59 -5.30
N GLN A 391 -16.47 15.81 -5.88
CA GLN A 391 -17.88 16.21 -6.06
C GLN A 391 -18.72 15.97 -4.79
N ARG A 392 -18.30 15.00 -3.96
CA ARG A 392 -18.94 14.69 -2.68
C ARG A 392 -17.88 14.42 -1.62
N PRO A 393 -17.10 15.44 -1.22
CA PRO A 393 -15.97 15.23 -0.32
C PRO A 393 -16.35 14.78 1.10
N TRP A 394 -17.62 14.92 1.49
CA TRP A 394 -18.16 14.35 2.73
C TRP A 394 -18.33 12.82 2.65
N MET A 395 -18.30 12.24 1.44
CA MET A 395 -18.43 10.81 1.17
C MET A 395 -19.59 10.17 1.96
N LYS A 396 -19.33 9.08 2.70
CA LYS A 396 -20.30 8.40 3.57
C LYS A 396 -20.02 8.60 5.07
N ALA A 397 -19.34 9.68 5.43
CA ALA A 397 -18.97 9.93 6.81
C ALA A 397 -20.19 9.95 7.76
N ALA A 398 -21.29 10.56 7.36
CA ALA A 398 -22.51 10.63 8.17
C ALA A 398 -23.16 9.23 8.33
N GLU A 399 -23.29 8.47 7.26
CA GLU A 399 -23.88 7.13 7.29
C GLU A 399 -23.03 6.13 8.10
N ILE A 400 -21.69 6.23 7.98
CA ILE A 400 -20.77 5.48 8.85
C ILE A 400 -21.05 5.82 10.30
N THR A 401 -21.14 7.11 10.62
CA THR A 401 -21.33 7.59 12.00
C THR A 401 -22.69 7.19 12.57
N ASP A 402 -23.75 7.18 11.78
CA ASP A 402 -25.05 6.69 12.21
C ASP A 402 -24.95 5.26 12.75
N LYS A 403 -24.32 4.38 11.99
CA LYS A 403 -24.13 2.96 12.37
C LYS A 403 -23.10 2.78 13.49
N LEU A 404 -22.06 3.59 13.49
CA LEU A 404 -21.04 3.59 14.55
C LEU A 404 -21.67 3.99 15.90
N CYS A 405 -22.46 5.05 15.95
CA CYS A 405 -23.13 5.49 17.15
C CYS A 405 -24.16 4.44 17.65
N GLU A 406 -24.93 3.83 16.75
CA GLU A 406 -25.81 2.69 17.10
C GLU A 406 -25.02 1.56 17.76
N ALA A 407 -23.86 1.19 17.20
CA ALA A 407 -23.01 0.12 17.75
C ALA A 407 -22.45 0.49 19.13
N ILE A 408 -21.94 1.71 19.29
CA ILE A 408 -21.41 2.21 20.56
C ILE A 408 -22.48 2.17 21.65
N GLU A 409 -23.66 2.70 21.37
CA GLU A 409 -24.76 2.82 22.35
C GLU A 409 -25.47 1.50 22.64
N SER A 410 -25.30 0.48 21.77
CA SER A 410 -25.94 -0.84 21.94
C SER A 410 -25.45 -1.64 23.14
N GLY A 411 -24.19 -1.40 23.60
CA GLY A 411 -23.53 -2.20 24.62
C GLY A 411 -23.16 -3.63 24.18
N ASN A 412 -23.27 -3.93 22.88
CA ASN A 412 -23.01 -5.27 22.35
C ASN A 412 -21.53 -5.52 22.04
N TYR A 413 -20.70 -4.49 22.03
CA TYR A 413 -19.30 -4.56 21.60
C TYR A 413 -18.37 -3.97 22.65
N ASP A 414 -17.21 -4.61 22.80
CA ASP A 414 -16.17 -4.20 23.75
C ASP A 414 -15.08 -3.39 23.06
N PHE A 415 -14.81 -3.67 21.77
CA PHE A 415 -13.90 -2.93 20.90
C PHE A 415 -14.56 -2.59 19.57
N ILE A 416 -14.53 -1.32 19.21
CA ILE A 416 -15.17 -0.79 17.99
C ILE A 416 -14.13 0.00 17.22
N ARG A 417 -13.99 -0.27 15.91
CA ARG A 417 -13.08 0.48 15.03
C ARG A 417 -13.77 0.96 13.76
N THR A 418 -13.36 2.11 13.31
CA THR A 418 -13.81 2.70 12.05
C THR A 418 -12.69 3.40 11.31
N ASN A 419 -12.86 3.57 10.01
CA ASN A 419 -12.04 4.42 9.16
C ASN A 419 -12.93 5.42 8.43
N TYR A 420 -12.56 6.70 8.48
CA TYR A 420 -13.14 7.76 7.65
C TYR A 420 -12.19 8.06 6.50
N PRO A 421 -12.52 7.67 5.25
CA PRO A 421 -11.59 7.74 4.12
C PRO A 421 -11.40 9.13 3.52
N ASN A 422 -12.14 10.13 3.99
CA ASN A 422 -12.25 11.44 3.37
C ASN A 422 -10.91 12.14 3.11
N GLY A 423 -10.02 12.19 4.09
CA GLY A 423 -8.73 12.88 3.98
C GLY A 423 -7.84 12.28 2.88
N ASP A 424 -7.83 10.96 2.77
CA ASP A 424 -7.06 10.24 1.78
C ASP A 424 -7.68 10.27 0.39
N MET A 425 -8.94 9.81 0.29
CA MET A 425 -9.59 9.66 -1.02
C MET A 425 -9.83 11.00 -1.71
N VAL A 426 -10.22 12.04 -0.96
CA VAL A 426 -10.36 13.38 -1.52
C VAL A 426 -8.99 14.02 -1.75
N GLY A 427 -8.02 13.80 -0.86
CA GLY A 427 -6.64 14.26 -1.01
C GLY A 427 -5.98 13.80 -2.30
N HIS A 428 -6.25 12.58 -2.75
CA HIS A 428 -5.76 12.07 -4.03
C HIS A 428 -6.26 12.85 -5.25
N THR A 429 -7.31 13.64 -5.13
CA THR A 429 -7.82 14.48 -6.24
C THR A 429 -6.98 15.74 -6.47
N GLY A 430 -6.16 16.17 -5.50
CA GLY A 430 -5.39 17.42 -5.55
C GLY A 430 -6.26 18.67 -5.42
N SER A 431 -7.54 18.52 -5.07
CA SER A 431 -8.45 19.65 -4.88
C SER A 431 -8.43 20.15 -3.43
N LEU A 432 -7.59 21.13 -3.13
CA LEU A 432 -7.48 21.71 -1.79
C LEU A 432 -8.85 22.10 -1.20
N PRO A 433 -9.77 22.79 -1.92
CA PRO A 433 -11.09 23.12 -1.36
C PRO A 433 -11.92 21.88 -1.01
N ALA A 434 -11.90 20.85 -1.85
CA ALA A 434 -12.64 19.62 -1.60
C ALA A 434 -12.06 18.84 -0.42
N THR A 435 -10.73 18.78 -0.32
CA THR A 435 -10.04 18.09 0.79
C THR A 435 -10.31 18.79 2.12
N ILE A 436 -10.35 20.12 2.15
CA ILE A 436 -10.77 20.89 3.33
C ILE A 436 -12.17 20.46 3.78
N ILE A 437 -13.14 20.40 2.87
CA ILE A 437 -14.51 19.93 3.18
C ILE A 437 -14.50 18.49 3.69
N GLY A 438 -13.67 17.62 3.11
CA GLY A 438 -13.50 16.24 3.56
C GLY A 438 -13.04 16.17 5.01
N VAL A 439 -12.02 16.94 5.39
CA VAL A 439 -11.50 17.03 6.76
C VAL A 439 -12.56 17.59 7.72
N GLU A 440 -13.25 18.66 7.33
CA GLU A 440 -14.31 19.28 8.12
C GLU A 440 -15.49 18.31 8.34
N SER A 441 -15.80 17.49 7.36
CA SER A 441 -16.84 16.45 7.48
C SER A 441 -16.46 15.41 8.53
N VAL A 442 -15.22 14.96 8.54
CA VAL A 442 -14.72 14.02 9.57
C VAL A 442 -14.76 14.66 10.96
N ASP A 443 -14.40 15.93 11.08
CA ASP A 443 -14.45 16.66 12.36
C ASP A 443 -15.89 16.75 12.91
N LEU A 444 -16.86 17.02 12.05
CA LEU A 444 -18.28 17.08 12.42
C LEU A 444 -18.77 15.71 12.93
N GLU A 445 -18.40 14.65 12.23
CA GLU A 445 -18.78 13.29 12.62
C GLU A 445 -18.08 12.83 13.91
N LEU A 446 -16.84 13.25 14.12
CA LEU A 446 -16.12 12.97 15.35
C LEU A 446 -16.82 13.56 16.58
N ALA A 447 -17.44 14.75 16.46
CA ALA A 447 -18.25 15.33 17.52
C ALA A 447 -19.44 14.44 17.90
N ARG A 448 -20.12 13.84 16.92
CA ARG A 448 -21.20 12.90 17.16
C ARG A 448 -20.73 11.61 17.83
N VAL A 449 -19.57 11.10 17.41
CA VAL A 449 -18.96 9.93 18.05
C VAL A 449 -18.66 10.19 19.53
N ILE A 450 -18.11 11.37 19.87
CA ILE A 450 -17.85 11.78 21.25
C ILE A 450 -19.13 11.77 22.09
N GLU A 451 -20.25 12.27 21.56
CA GLU A 451 -21.52 12.22 22.26
C GLU A 451 -21.96 10.79 22.62
N SER A 452 -21.84 9.85 21.68
CA SER A 452 -22.15 8.44 21.92
C SER A 452 -21.18 7.76 22.88
N VAL A 453 -19.89 8.09 22.78
CA VAL A 453 -18.86 7.63 23.74
C VAL A 453 -19.18 8.07 25.16
N ASN A 454 -19.60 9.32 25.34
CA ASN A 454 -19.99 9.87 26.66
C ASN A 454 -21.19 9.15 27.26
N LYS A 455 -22.19 8.79 26.45
CA LYS A 455 -23.38 8.05 26.91
C LYS A 455 -23.04 6.71 27.55
N VAL A 456 -22.00 6.04 27.07
CA VAL A 456 -21.61 4.72 27.53
C VAL A 456 -20.34 4.73 28.42
N ASN A 457 -19.86 5.92 28.75
CA ASN A 457 -18.58 6.10 29.44
C ASN A 457 -17.41 5.37 28.74
N GLY A 458 -17.42 5.33 27.43
CA GLY A 458 -16.40 4.69 26.62
C GLY A 458 -15.04 5.41 26.62
N ILE A 459 -14.04 4.77 26.08
CA ILE A 459 -12.71 5.36 25.81
C ILE A 459 -12.59 5.53 24.31
N LEU A 460 -12.25 6.73 23.85
CA LEU A 460 -12.05 7.00 22.42
C LEU A 460 -10.59 7.24 22.11
N LEU A 461 -10.09 6.51 21.13
CA LEU A 461 -8.77 6.67 20.54
C LEU A 461 -8.96 7.24 19.13
N VAL A 462 -8.28 8.34 18.82
CA VAL A 462 -8.34 8.99 17.51
C VAL A 462 -6.94 9.01 16.91
N THR A 463 -6.79 8.46 15.71
CA THR A 463 -5.52 8.40 14.99
C THR A 463 -5.73 8.53 13.48
N ALA A 464 -4.66 8.39 12.73
CA ALA A 464 -4.67 8.22 11.28
C ALA A 464 -3.69 7.09 10.90
N ASP A 465 -3.68 6.70 9.65
CA ASP A 465 -2.86 5.60 9.15
C ASP A 465 -1.67 6.06 8.31
N HIS A 466 -1.73 7.23 7.73
CA HIS A 466 -0.66 7.95 7.02
C HIS A 466 -1.07 9.41 6.77
N GLY A 467 -0.17 10.22 6.23
CA GLY A 467 -0.47 11.56 5.75
C GLY A 467 -0.84 11.59 4.26
N ASN A 468 -1.70 12.52 3.88
CA ASN A 468 -2.09 12.86 2.52
C ASN A 468 -2.62 14.30 2.48
N ALA A 469 -3.71 14.59 3.19
CA ALA A 469 -4.40 15.87 3.23
C ALA A 469 -3.58 17.03 3.82
N ASP A 470 -2.46 16.74 4.42
CA ASP A 470 -1.51 17.73 4.94
C ASP A 470 -0.67 18.41 3.85
N ASP A 471 -0.64 17.87 2.61
CA ASP A 471 0.07 18.46 1.48
C ASP A 471 -0.59 18.23 0.11
N GLU A 472 -1.56 19.08 -0.23
CA GLU A 472 -2.27 19.09 -1.52
C GLU A 472 -1.43 19.63 -2.70
N SER A 473 -0.16 19.91 -2.53
CA SER A 473 0.75 20.19 -3.66
C SER A 473 1.06 18.94 -4.47
N LYS A 474 0.67 17.77 -3.95
CA LYS A 474 0.85 16.44 -4.52
C LYS A 474 -0.47 15.67 -4.42
N THR A 475 -0.64 14.69 -5.28
CA THR A 475 -1.75 13.73 -5.21
C THR A 475 -1.33 12.40 -4.56
N SER A 476 -0.12 12.37 -3.99
CA SER A 476 0.47 11.21 -3.29
C SER A 476 0.41 11.41 -1.78
N HIS A 477 0.64 10.32 -1.05
CA HIS A 477 0.83 10.36 0.40
C HIS A 477 2.03 11.22 0.82
N THR A 478 2.15 11.50 2.10
CA THR A 478 3.22 12.30 2.67
C THR A 478 4.06 11.51 3.68
N LEU A 479 5.15 12.09 4.14
CA LEU A 479 5.97 11.54 5.22
C LEU A 479 5.58 12.10 6.60
N ALA A 480 4.44 12.80 6.69
CA ALA A 480 4.00 13.40 7.93
C ALA A 480 3.70 12.33 9.00
N PRO A 481 4.04 12.59 10.26
CA PRO A 481 3.52 11.80 11.36
C PRO A 481 2.02 12.00 11.50
N VAL A 482 1.36 11.08 12.20
CA VAL A 482 -0.08 11.10 12.42
C VAL A 482 -0.43 11.38 13.88
N PRO A 483 -1.61 11.95 14.17
CA PRO A 483 -2.02 12.17 15.54
C PRO A 483 -2.39 10.86 16.24
N PHE A 484 -2.20 10.83 17.56
CA PHE A 484 -2.79 9.84 18.45
C PHE A 484 -3.32 10.57 19.68
N ILE A 485 -4.64 10.49 19.91
CA ILE A 485 -5.35 11.21 20.95
C ILE A 485 -6.17 10.22 21.76
N VAL A 486 -6.17 10.38 23.09
CA VAL A 486 -6.97 9.58 24.01
C VAL A 486 -8.01 10.47 24.68
N TYR A 487 -9.28 10.16 24.48
CA TYR A 487 -10.41 10.87 25.08
C TYR A 487 -11.11 10.03 26.15
N ASN A 488 -11.50 10.68 27.24
CA ASN A 488 -12.22 10.09 28.38
C ASN A 488 -11.44 8.98 29.11
N ALA A 489 -10.11 9.10 29.16
CA ALA A 489 -9.26 8.29 30.02
C ALA A 489 -8.14 9.17 30.59
N GLU A 490 -7.86 9.02 31.90
CA GLU A 490 -6.68 9.64 32.52
C GLU A 490 -5.47 8.77 32.23
N CYS A 491 -4.53 9.29 31.47
CA CYS A 491 -3.28 8.61 31.15
C CYS A 491 -2.19 9.62 30.77
N GLU A 492 -0.96 9.21 30.91
CA GLU A 492 0.20 9.93 30.38
C GLU A 492 0.70 9.16 29.15
N LEU A 493 0.80 9.85 28.01
CA LEU A 493 1.29 9.24 26.79
C LEU A 493 2.80 9.37 26.70
N LYS A 494 3.45 8.32 26.22
CA LYS A 494 4.87 8.35 25.90
C LYS A 494 5.13 9.32 24.75
N GLU A 495 6.24 10.00 24.84
CA GLU A 495 6.80 10.82 23.79
C GLU A 495 8.08 10.15 23.26
N GLY A 496 8.31 10.22 21.96
CA GLY A 496 9.55 9.71 21.38
C GLY A 496 9.44 9.48 19.87
N GLU A 497 10.58 9.54 19.22
CA GLU A 497 10.69 9.30 17.78
C GLU A 497 10.47 7.83 17.38
N ASP A 498 10.48 6.91 18.34
CA ASP A 498 10.33 5.47 18.11
C ASP A 498 8.87 4.99 18.12
N LEU A 499 7.91 5.89 18.42
CA LEU A 499 6.50 5.52 18.46
C LEU A 499 5.92 5.47 17.04
N GLY A 500 5.26 4.38 16.74
CA GLY A 500 4.62 4.12 15.44
C GLY A 500 3.25 3.48 15.55
N LEU A 501 2.62 3.27 14.42
CA LEU A 501 1.27 2.68 14.35
C LEU A 501 1.19 1.31 15.02
N SER A 502 2.26 0.53 15.01
CA SER A 502 2.32 -0.80 15.66
C SER A 502 2.15 -0.75 17.19
N ASN A 503 2.33 0.41 17.82
CA ASN A 503 2.10 0.58 19.25
C ASN A 503 0.61 0.66 19.63
N VAL A 504 -0.28 0.90 18.68
CA VAL A 504 -1.72 1.11 18.95
C VAL A 504 -2.40 -0.18 19.43
N ALA A 505 -2.05 -1.34 18.87
CA ALA A 505 -2.64 -2.61 19.31
C ALA A 505 -2.38 -2.90 20.79
N ALA A 506 -1.14 -2.71 21.26
CA ALA A 506 -0.81 -2.85 22.69
C ALA A 506 -1.58 -1.84 23.56
N THR A 507 -1.76 -0.63 23.07
CA THR A 507 -2.54 0.43 23.76
C THR A 507 -4.02 0.05 23.89
N VAL A 508 -4.62 -0.54 22.85
CA VAL A 508 -5.99 -1.06 22.93
C VAL A 508 -6.10 -2.16 23.99
N CYS A 509 -5.13 -3.08 24.03
CA CYS A 509 -5.10 -4.12 25.07
C CYS A 509 -5.05 -3.52 26.48
N ASP A 510 -4.20 -2.52 26.70
CA ASP A 510 -4.10 -1.86 28.02
C ASP A 510 -5.44 -1.27 28.47
N PHE A 511 -6.14 -0.57 27.59
CA PHE A 511 -7.47 0.00 27.89
C PHE A 511 -8.56 -1.07 28.09
N LEU A 512 -8.40 -2.25 27.49
CA LEU A 512 -9.28 -3.39 27.73
C LEU A 512 -8.89 -4.24 28.95
N GLY A 513 -7.78 -3.91 29.62
CA GLY A 513 -7.26 -4.65 30.75
C GLY A 513 -6.66 -6.01 30.38
N LEU A 514 -6.10 -6.11 29.18
CA LEU A 514 -5.47 -7.32 28.63
C LEU A 514 -3.96 -7.13 28.52
N GLU A 515 -3.22 -8.21 28.73
CA GLU A 515 -1.79 -8.22 28.44
C GLU A 515 -1.56 -8.26 26.91
N PRO A 516 -0.66 -7.40 26.37
CA PRO A 516 -0.28 -7.48 24.97
C PRO A 516 0.37 -8.82 24.61
N ASN A 517 0.18 -9.28 23.37
CA ASN A 517 0.76 -10.54 22.90
C ASN A 517 2.30 -10.54 23.00
N GLU A 518 2.87 -11.63 23.49
CA GLU A 518 4.32 -11.79 23.69
C GLU A 518 5.16 -11.70 22.40
N HIS A 519 4.57 -11.93 21.24
CA HIS A 519 5.24 -11.87 19.94
C HIS A 519 5.32 -10.45 19.36
N TRP A 520 4.63 -9.48 19.94
CA TRP A 520 4.72 -8.11 19.49
C TRP A 520 6.07 -7.50 19.88
N LYS A 521 6.91 -7.20 18.89
CA LYS A 521 8.28 -6.71 19.11
C LYS A 521 8.32 -5.38 19.85
N ASP A 522 7.35 -4.52 19.59
CA ASP A 522 7.13 -3.27 20.31
C ASP A 522 5.93 -3.41 21.24
N ARG A 523 6.12 -4.10 22.35
CA ARG A 523 5.11 -4.24 23.42
C ARG A 523 4.78 -2.94 24.14
N LYS A 524 5.35 -1.84 23.68
CA LYS A 524 5.15 -0.56 24.33
C LYS A 524 3.80 -0.02 23.90
N SER A 525 2.84 -0.09 24.81
CA SER A 525 1.70 0.79 24.75
C SER A 525 2.18 2.24 24.65
N VAL A 526 1.41 3.08 24.00
CA VAL A 526 1.65 4.53 23.99
C VAL A 526 1.34 5.15 25.37
N VAL A 527 0.64 4.40 26.21
CA VAL A 527 0.29 4.78 27.60
C VAL A 527 1.36 4.34 28.58
#